data_700d8f5beb0f0b67c4fc3a0f1fa7f202
#
_entry.id   700d8f5beb0f0b67c4fc3a0f1fa7f202
#
_cell.length_a   1.000
_cell.length_b   1.000
_cell.length_c   1.000
_cell.angle_alpha   90.00
_cell.angle_beta   90.00
_cell.angle_gamma   90.00
#
_symmetry.space_group_name_H-M   'P 1'
#
loop_
_entity.id
_entity.type
_entity.pdbx_description
1 polymer ?
#
loop_
_entity_poly.entity_id
_entity_poly.type
_entity_poly.pdbx_seq_one_letter_code
_entity_poly.pdbx_strand_id
1 'polypeptide(L)'
;MGTMKTPGVYIVEKNAFPNSAVEVATAIPAFIGYTDKALNGNESLLNKPFRITSMAEFHAYFGGAPTPAFTLAEPAEGETPSLVCGTKKVVVKQSGVPFTLYYQMLMFFGNGGGPCYIVSVGDYTADNLNADALKAGIDMLLKEQEPTMVVCPEAVKLADKELCYSVQTAMLSHCGYKMRSRVAILDIYDGYKDRKDPAGDVVDTFREKIGSSFLDYGAAYYPWVNTSIVQDRDLSFLNMDTESLKALLEEELKSRDSDKQALIKEQIDKIGTQMDEVAADTLHKVLMQISPVYGSLLKEMKGILNLLPPSAAMAGVYTMVDNTRGVWKAPANVSINSVISPAINITHDDQEDLNVPLSGKAINAIRFFVGEGVKVWGARTLDGNSLDWRYINVRRTMIMLEESVKNATRAYVFDPNVASTWINIKSMIQNFLNGIWKRGGLAGATPEDAFSVHVGLGDTMTPEDILEGILRVTVLVAIVRPAEFIEITFQQQMQKS
;
A
#
# COMPACT_ATOMS: atom_id res chain seq x y z
N MET A 1 21.47 27.43 40.15
CA MET A 1 22.94 27.66 40.18
C MET A 1 23.38 27.75 41.63
N GLY A 2 24.21 26.80 42.09
CA GLY A 2 24.79 26.93 43.46
C GLY A 2 25.71 28.14 43.55
N THR A 3 25.55 28.97 44.56
CA THR A 3 26.43 30.12 44.82
C THR A 3 27.84 29.61 45.07
N MET A 4 28.80 30.06 44.23
CA MET A 4 30.23 29.76 44.41
C MET A 4 30.70 30.43 45.69
N LYS A 5 31.10 29.64 46.70
CA LYS A 5 31.47 30.13 48.05
C LYS A 5 32.95 30.00 48.37
N THR A 6 33.74 29.32 47.54
CA THR A 6 35.17 29.06 47.78
C THR A 6 35.98 29.56 46.56
N PRO A 7 37.11 30.26 46.74
CA PRO A 7 37.98 30.57 45.62
C PRO A 7 38.51 29.30 44.95
N GLY A 8 38.26 29.12 43.62
CA GLY A 8 38.68 27.95 42.88
C GLY A 8 38.27 28.03 41.42
N VAL A 9 38.74 27.09 40.61
CA VAL A 9 38.33 26.96 39.22
C VAL A 9 37.10 26.06 39.18
N TYR A 10 36.01 26.59 38.63
CA TYR A 10 34.75 25.87 38.45
C TYR A 10 34.59 25.52 36.97
N ILE A 11 34.51 24.23 36.67
CA ILE A 11 34.22 23.75 35.32
C ILE A 11 32.70 23.67 35.20
N VAL A 12 32.14 24.41 34.28
CA VAL A 12 30.73 24.32 33.87
C VAL A 12 30.71 23.71 32.48
N GLU A 13 30.28 22.48 32.36
CA GLU A 13 30.01 21.89 31.08
C GLU A 13 28.70 22.48 30.52
N LYS A 14 28.80 23.20 29.44
CA LYS A 14 27.66 23.64 28.62
C LYS A 14 27.65 22.76 27.39
N ASN A 15 26.49 22.11 27.09
CA ASN A 15 26.31 21.48 25.82
C ASN A 15 26.47 22.56 24.73
N ALA A 16 27.61 22.55 24.05
CA ALA A 16 27.93 23.49 22.97
C ALA A 16 27.26 23.09 21.64
N PHE A 17 26.70 21.88 21.57
CA PHE A 17 26.01 21.42 20.36
C PHE A 17 24.53 21.77 20.48
N PRO A 18 23.95 22.45 19.46
CA PRO A 18 22.52 22.66 19.37
C PRO A 18 21.80 21.31 19.33
N ASN A 19 20.56 21.25 19.81
CA ASN A 19 19.74 20.05 19.74
C ASN A 19 19.78 19.53 18.30
N SER A 20 20.22 18.28 18.12
CA SER A 20 20.29 17.68 16.80
C SER A 20 18.87 17.46 16.28
N ALA A 21 18.63 17.79 15.02
CA ALA A 21 17.38 17.38 14.36
C ALA A 21 17.31 15.87 14.33
N VAL A 22 16.20 15.32 14.79
CA VAL A 22 15.92 13.87 14.77
C VAL A 22 15.14 13.56 13.51
N GLU A 23 15.59 12.54 12.80
CA GLU A 23 14.90 12.04 11.59
C GLU A 23 13.52 11.49 11.98
N VAL A 24 12.48 11.95 11.31
CA VAL A 24 11.13 11.42 11.49
C VAL A 24 10.99 10.04 10.84
N ALA A 25 10.07 9.23 11.35
CA ALA A 25 9.73 7.95 10.72
C ALA A 25 9.19 8.19 9.29
N THR A 26 9.54 7.29 8.36
CA THR A 26 9.17 7.42 6.94
C THR A 26 8.19 6.36 6.47
N ALA A 27 8.06 5.26 7.21
CA ALA A 27 7.37 4.06 6.77
C ALA A 27 6.25 3.67 7.73
N ILE A 28 5.31 4.57 7.99
CA ILE A 28 4.14 4.32 8.83
C ILE A 28 2.88 4.53 8.00
N PRO A 29 2.32 3.47 7.37
CA PRO A 29 1.08 3.56 6.62
C PRO A 29 -0.13 3.66 7.55
N ALA A 30 -1.19 4.29 7.05
CA ALA A 30 -2.54 4.23 7.59
C ALA A 30 -3.44 3.51 6.59
N PHE A 31 -4.08 2.44 7.04
CA PHE A 31 -5.02 1.65 6.26
C PHE A 31 -6.45 1.98 6.67
N ILE A 32 -7.30 2.21 5.68
CA ILE A 32 -8.71 2.51 5.86
C ILE A 32 -9.55 1.40 5.24
N GLY A 33 -10.50 0.86 5.99
CA GLY A 33 -11.39 -0.19 5.50
C GLY A 33 -12.28 -0.80 6.59
N TYR A 34 -12.90 -1.92 6.25
CA TYR A 34 -13.81 -2.67 7.11
C TYR A 34 -13.06 -3.78 7.86
N THR A 35 -13.52 -4.08 9.08
CA THR A 35 -12.89 -5.08 9.96
C THR A 35 -13.96 -5.95 10.61
N ASP A 36 -13.59 -7.12 11.14
CA ASP A 36 -14.52 -8.00 11.85
C ASP A 36 -15.09 -7.34 13.11
N LYS A 37 -14.25 -6.63 13.84
CA LYS A 37 -14.59 -5.82 15.00
C LYS A 37 -13.66 -4.60 15.07
N ALA A 38 -13.95 -3.66 15.94
CA ALA A 38 -13.07 -2.51 16.22
C ALA A 38 -13.16 -2.16 17.70
N LEU A 39 -12.40 -2.90 18.56
CA LEU A 39 -12.52 -2.82 20.03
C LEU A 39 -11.15 -2.91 20.70
N ASN A 40 -10.93 -2.07 21.72
CA ASN A 40 -9.86 -2.21 22.69
C ASN A 40 -10.50 -2.39 24.08
N GLY A 41 -10.59 -3.65 24.53
CA GLY A 41 -11.40 -3.99 25.68
C GLY A 41 -12.88 -3.62 25.45
N ASN A 42 -13.38 -2.68 26.22
CA ASN A 42 -14.75 -2.16 26.07
C ASN A 42 -14.84 -0.84 25.26
N GLU A 43 -13.71 -0.29 24.84
CA GLU A 43 -13.67 0.94 24.07
C GLU A 43 -13.80 0.65 22.57
N SER A 44 -14.75 1.35 21.91
CA SER A 44 -14.90 1.28 20.46
C SER A 44 -13.78 2.04 19.76
N LEU A 45 -13.13 1.36 18.80
CA LEU A 45 -12.15 1.92 17.89
C LEU A 45 -12.74 2.31 16.52
N LEU A 46 -14.06 2.16 16.34
CA LEU A 46 -14.74 2.52 15.10
C LEU A 46 -14.51 4.01 14.79
N ASN A 47 -14.08 4.30 13.57
CA ASN A 47 -13.73 5.65 13.10
C ASN A 47 -12.64 6.34 13.95
N LYS A 48 -11.78 5.57 14.60
CA LYS A 48 -10.62 6.08 15.34
C LYS A 48 -9.35 5.50 14.76
N PRO A 49 -8.37 6.32 14.35
CA PRO A 49 -7.05 5.82 13.99
C PRO A 49 -6.41 5.11 15.19
N PHE A 50 -6.04 3.86 15.03
CA PHE A 50 -5.42 3.08 16.08
C PHE A 50 -4.13 2.44 15.58
N ARG A 51 -3.04 2.64 16.34
CA ARG A 51 -1.71 2.18 15.99
C ARG A 51 -1.52 0.73 16.41
N ILE A 52 -1.05 -0.09 15.47
CA ILE A 52 -0.65 -1.48 15.70
C ILE A 52 0.75 -1.73 15.14
N THR A 53 1.39 -2.83 15.54
CA THR A 53 2.75 -3.18 15.13
C THR A 53 2.86 -4.57 14.50
N SER A 54 1.82 -5.37 14.60
CA SER A 54 1.83 -6.77 14.14
C SER A 54 0.44 -7.26 13.75
N MET A 55 0.40 -8.37 12.99
CA MET A 55 -0.85 -9.06 12.68
C MET A 55 -1.55 -9.63 13.93
N ALA A 56 -0.79 -9.99 14.97
CA ALA A 56 -1.36 -10.44 16.23
C ALA A 56 -2.17 -9.33 16.93
N GLU A 57 -1.65 -8.09 16.90
CA GLU A 57 -2.40 -6.92 17.40
C GLU A 57 -3.61 -6.61 16.53
N PHE A 58 -3.49 -6.78 15.20
CA PHE A 58 -4.65 -6.64 14.30
C PHE A 58 -5.76 -7.61 14.72
N HIS A 59 -5.46 -8.90 14.91
CA HIS A 59 -6.44 -9.89 15.37
C HIS A 59 -7.05 -9.52 16.73
N ALA A 60 -6.26 -9.02 17.66
CA ALA A 60 -6.75 -8.67 18.99
C ALA A 60 -7.78 -7.53 18.95
N TYR A 61 -7.51 -6.48 18.19
CA TYR A 61 -8.32 -5.27 18.15
C TYR A 61 -9.37 -5.24 17.04
N PHE A 62 -9.04 -5.82 15.86
CA PHE A 62 -9.84 -5.71 14.65
C PHE A 62 -10.43 -7.04 14.16
N GLY A 63 -10.08 -8.15 14.80
CA GLY A 63 -10.68 -9.47 14.54
C GLY A 63 -10.02 -10.25 13.43
N GLY A 64 -10.79 -11.20 12.89
CA GLY A 64 -10.34 -12.20 11.92
C GLY A 64 -10.67 -11.88 10.47
N ALA A 65 -10.52 -12.92 9.63
CA ALA A 65 -10.90 -12.86 8.23
C ALA A 65 -12.41 -12.75 8.03
N PRO A 66 -12.89 -12.07 6.98
CA PRO A 66 -14.29 -12.17 6.59
C PRO A 66 -14.62 -13.59 6.16
N THR A 67 -15.86 -14.01 6.36
CA THR A 67 -16.35 -15.28 5.81
C THR A 67 -16.88 -15.04 4.40
N PRO A 68 -16.13 -15.41 3.35
CA PRO A 68 -16.59 -15.18 1.97
C PRO A 68 -17.73 -16.12 1.63
N ALA A 69 -18.69 -15.64 0.86
CA ALA A 69 -19.77 -16.43 0.32
C ALA A 69 -19.69 -16.46 -1.21
N PHE A 70 -20.06 -17.62 -1.80
CA PHE A 70 -20.01 -17.83 -3.25
C PHE A 70 -21.31 -18.43 -3.74
N THR A 71 -21.72 -18.01 -4.93
CA THR A 71 -22.84 -18.59 -5.69
C THR A 71 -22.31 -19.28 -6.93
N LEU A 72 -23.00 -20.38 -7.32
CA LEU A 72 -22.77 -21.11 -8.55
C LEU A 72 -23.88 -20.71 -9.53
N ALA A 73 -23.57 -19.80 -10.45
CA ALA A 73 -24.53 -19.28 -11.42
C ALA A 73 -24.34 -19.95 -12.80
N GLU A 74 -25.40 -20.00 -13.59
CA GLU A 74 -25.25 -20.28 -15.01
C GLU A 74 -24.50 -19.17 -15.72
N PRO A 75 -23.56 -19.49 -16.65
CA PRO A 75 -22.83 -18.45 -17.37
C PRO A 75 -23.77 -17.59 -18.20
N ALA A 76 -23.56 -16.29 -18.21
CA ALA A 76 -24.24 -15.36 -19.09
C ALA A 76 -23.83 -15.63 -20.55
N GLU A 77 -24.59 -15.06 -21.50
CA GLU A 77 -24.27 -15.18 -22.93
C GLU A 77 -22.87 -14.59 -23.22
N GLY A 78 -21.97 -15.43 -23.74
CA GLY A 78 -20.57 -15.09 -23.99
C GLY A 78 -19.62 -15.22 -22.79
N GLU A 79 -20.11 -15.53 -21.59
CA GLU A 79 -19.29 -15.76 -20.41
C GLU A 79 -18.69 -17.19 -20.42
N THR A 80 -17.38 -17.28 -20.24
CA THR A 80 -16.71 -18.59 -20.15
C THR A 80 -17.03 -19.24 -18.81
N PRO A 81 -17.55 -20.49 -18.79
CA PRO A 81 -17.84 -21.18 -17.55
C PRO A 81 -16.54 -21.47 -16.76
N SER A 82 -16.58 -21.28 -15.44
CA SER A 82 -15.49 -21.68 -14.55
C SER A 82 -15.36 -23.20 -14.49
N LEU A 83 -16.49 -23.89 -14.60
CA LEU A 83 -16.55 -25.35 -14.52
C LEU A 83 -17.66 -25.92 -15.41
N VAL A 84 -17.39 -27.08 -16.00
CA VAL A 84 -18.38 -27.88 -16.73
C VAL A 84 -18.47 -29.26 -16.08
N CYS A 85 -19.69 -29.64 -15.66
CA CYS A 85 -19.96 -30.93 -15.04
C CYS A 85 -21.20 -31.56 -15.70
N GLY A 86 -21.00 -32.61 -16.49
CA GLY A 86 -22.07 -33.24 -17.29
C GLY A 86 -22.72 -32.21 -18.21
N THR A 87 -24.01 -31.98 -18.01
CA THR A 87 -24.79 -30.98 -18.76
C THR A 87 -24.75 -29.59 -18.16
N LYS A 88 -24.29 -29.46 -16.91
CA LYS A 88 -24.24 -28.17 -16.19
C LYS A 88 -22.97 -27.42 -16.47
N LYS A 89 -23.11 -26.14 -16.77
CA LYS A 89 -22.04 -25.16 -16.85
C LYS A 89 -22.24 -24.15 -15.73
N VAL A 90 -21.21 -23.87 -14.95
CA VAL A 90 -21.31 -22.95 -13.83
C VAL A 90 -20.17 -21.95 -13.84
N VAL A 91 -20.48 -20.75 -13.38
CA VAL A 91 -19.51 -19.70 -13.04
C VAL A 91 -19.55 -19.50 -11.54
N VAL A 92 -18.40 -19.53 -10.92
CA VAL A 92 -18.25 -19.24 -9.49
C VAL A 92 -18.17 -17.73 -9.33
N LYS A 93 -19.11 -17.16 -8.59
CA LYS A 93 -19.13 -15.70 -8.30
C LYS A 93 -19.14 -15.48 -6.80
N GLN A 94 -18.29 -14.57 -6.34
CA GLN A 94 -18.36 -14.12 -4.95
C GLN A 94 -19.68 -13.39 -4.74
N SER A 95 -20.46 -13.82 -3.76
CA SER A 95 -21.69 -13.17 -3.30
C SER A 95 -21.41 -12.44 -1.99
N GLY A 96 -22.15 -11.37 -1.74
CA GLY A 96 -21.95 -10.54 -0.57
C GLY A 96 -20.83 -9.49 -0.77
N VAL A 97 -20.49 -8.82 0.32
CA VAL A 97 -19.55 -7.70 0.28
C VAL A 97 -18.11 -8.20 0.21
N PRO A 98 -17.30 -7.74 -0.77
CA PRO A 98 -15.94 -8.21 -0.96
C PRO A 98 -14.94 -7.50 -0.02
N PHE A 99 -15.07 -7.73 1.29
CA PHE A 99 -14.14 -7.19 2.28
C PHE A 99 -12.74 -7.75 2.05
N THR A 100 -11.74 -6.88 1.96
CA THR A 100 -10.37 -7.29 1.62
C THR A 100 -9.30 -6.80 2.58
N LEU A 101 -9.61 -5.86 3.47
CA LEU A 101 -8.60 -5.24 4.35
C LEU A 101 -7.79 -6.29 5.14
N TYR A 102 -8.43 -7.34 5.66
CA TYR A 102 -7.75 -8.40 6.39
C TYR A 102 -6.64 -9.07 5.55
N TYR A 103 -6.96 -9.47 4.32
CA TYR A 103 -5.98 -10.09 3.40
C TYR A 103 -4.89 -9.12 3.00
N GLN A 104 -5.24 -7.85 2.86
CA GLN A 104 -4.28 -6.77 2.57
C GLN A 104 -3.32 -6.55 3.74
N MET A 105 -3.77 -6.70 4.98
CA MET A 105 -2.89 -6.63 6.16
C MET A 105 -1.91 -7.80 6.18
N LEU A 106 -2.33 -9.01 5.79
CA LEU A 106 -1.42 -10.13 5.62
C LEU A 106 -0.36 -9.85 4.55
N MET A 107 -0.75 -9.22 3.42
CA MET A 107 0.18 -8.78 2.37
C MET A 107 1.16 -7.72 2.90
N PHE A 108 0.68 -6.74 3.65
CA PHE A 108 1.52 -5.69 4.23
C PHE A 108 2.59 -6.27 5.16
N PHE A 109 2.19 -7.03 6.18
CA PHE A 109 3.14 -7.61 7.13
C PHE A 109 4.05 -8.66 6.48
N GLY A 110 3.56 -9.44 5.52
CA GLY A 110 4.33 -10.42 4.76
C GLY A 110 5.42 -9.79 3.87
N ASN A 111 5.31 -8.52 3.53
CA ASN A 111 6.25 -7.76 2.71
C ASN A 111 7.17 -6.82 3.54
N GLY A 112 7.30 -7.05 4.83
CA GLY A 112 8.17 -6.29 5.70
C GLY A 112 7.50 -5.10 6.37
N GLY A 113 6.17 -5.09 6.41
CA GLY A 113 5.38 -4.13 7.16
C GLY A 113 5.72 -4.13 8.65
N GLY A 114 5.67 -2.97 9.26
CA GLY A 114 5.92 -2.72 10.67
C GLY A 114 4.77 -1.93 11.31
N PRO A 115 5.08 -0.93 12.15
CA PRO A 115 4.05 -0.08 12.73
C PRO A 115 3.15 0.56 11.68
N CYS A 116 1.84 0.52 11.91
CA CYS A 116 0.86 1.12 11.02
C CYS A 116 -0.38 1.57 11.81
N TYR A 117 -1.22 2.37 11.17
CA TYR A 117 -2.51 2.78 11.71
C TYR A 117 -3.63 2.07 10.97
N ILE A 118 -4.64 1.65 11.70
CA ILE A 118 -5.88 1.12 11.15
C ILE A 118 -7.02 2.08 11.49
N VAL A 119 -7.81 2.42 10.47
CA VAL A 119 -9.07 3.16 10.62
C VAL A 119 -10.20 2.24 10.15
N SER A 120 -10.85 1.59 11.10
CA SER A 120 -12.04 0.79 10.83
C SER A 120 -13.23 1.72 10.60
N VAL A 121 -13.89 1.61 9.45
CA VAL A 121 -15.05 2.43 9.08
C VAL A 121 -16.37 1.66 9.16
N GLY A 122 -16.34 0.38 9.51
CA GLY A 122 -17.48 -0.50 9.67
C GLY A 122 -17.03 -1.93 9.92
N ASP A 123 -17.99 -2.81 10.11
CA ASP A 123 -17.76 -4.24 10.31
C ASP A 123 -18.31 -5.08 9.14
N TYR A 124 -18.14 -6.40 9.22
CA TYR A 124 -18.56 -7.33 8.16
C TYR A 124 -20.08 -7.59 8.10
N THR A 125 -20.85 -6.92 8.94
CA THR A 125 -22.34 -6.94 8.85
C THR A 125 -22.87 -5.90 7.87
N ALA A 126 -22.01 -5.05 7.32
CA ALA A 126 -22.40 -4.04 6.34
C ALA A 126 -22.93 -4.68 5.04
N ASP A 127 -24.02 -4.15 4.52
CA ASP A 127 -24.65 -4.63 3.28
C ASP A 127 -23.85 -4.26 2.01
N ASN A 128 -22.97 -3.27 2.10
CA ASN A 128 -22.08 -2.84 1.00
C ASN A 128 -20.89 -2.03 1.53
N LEU A 129 -19.86 -1.91 0.70
CA LEU A 129 -18.78 -0.95 0.90
C LEU A 129 -19.30 0.46 0.61
N ASN A 130 -19.04 1.41 1.49
CA ASN A 130 -19.52 2.78 1.38
C ASN A 130 -18.37 3.76 1.15
N ALA A 131 -18.39 4.44 0.00
CA ALA A 131 -17.35 5.42 -0.37
C ALA A 131 -17.28 6.61 0.60
N ASP A 132 -18.42 7.07 1.13
CA ASP A 132 -18.43 8.20 2.07
C ASP A 132 -17.87 7.80 3.44
N ALA A 133 -18.12 6.57 3.89
CA ALA A 133 -17.50 6.03 5.09
C ALA A 133 -15.97 5.94 4.93
N LEU A 134 -15.46 5.46 3.78
CA LEU A 134 -14.03 5.42 3.49
C LEU A 134 -13.41 6.83 3.46
N LYS A 135 -14.07 7.81 2.83
CA LYS A 135 -13.62 9.21 2.84
C LYS A 135 -13.61 9.82 4.23
N ALA A 136 -14.64 9.56 5.03
CA ALA A 136 -14.66 9.98 6.43
C ALA A 136 -13.52 9.36 7.24
N GLY A 137 -13.19 8.07 7.00
CA GLY A 137 -12.04 7.39 7.59
C GLY A 137 -10.70 8.06 7.25
N ILE A 138 -10.53 8.54 6.01
CA ILE A 138 -9.36 9.32 5.61
C ILE A 138 -9.29 10.63 6.40
N ASP A 139 -10.41 11.31 6.60
CA ASP A 139 -10.45 12.58 7.33
C ASP A 139 -10.16 12.41 8.84
N MET A 140 -10.40 11.23 9.43
CA MET A 140 -9.99 10.95 10.81
C MET A 140 -8.47 11.07 11.02
N LEU A 141 -7.66 10.86 9.98
CA LEU A 141 -6.20 10.98 10.01
C LEU A 141 -5.68 12.42 10.09
N LEU A 142 -6.54 13.44 10.03
CA LEU A 142 -6.11 14.85 10.09
C LEU A 142 -5.43 15.22 11.42
N LYS A 143 -5.79 14.54 12.50
CA LYS A 143 -5.22 14.77 13.83
C LYS A 143 -3.97 13.95 14.10
N GLU A 144 -3.72 12.93 13.30
CA GLU A 144 -2.55 12.05 13.44
C GLU A 144 -1.38 12.60 12.64
N GLN A 145 -0.25 12.86 13.32
CA GLN A 145 0.94 13.41 12.67
C GLN A 145 1.94 12.34 12.21
N GLU A 146 1.88 11.14 12.81
CA GLU A 146 2.83 10.07 12.57
C GLU A 146 2.67 9.37 11.20
N PRO A 147 1.44 9.12 10.67
CA PRO A 147 1.29 8.41 9.40
C PRO A 147 1.97 9.13 8.22
N THR A 148 2.70 8.36 7.42
CA THR A 148 3.46 8.86 6.25
C THR A 148 2.91 8.35 4.92
N MET A 149 2.02 7.37 4.95
CA MET A 149 1.36 6.80 3.78
C MET A 149 -0.12 6.60 4.07
N VAL A 150 -0.96 6.76 3.05
CA VAL A 150 -2.41 6.48 3.12
C VAL A 150 -2.74 5.40 2.11
N VAL A 151 -3.41 4.35 2.56
CA VAL A 151 -3.76 3.17 1.75
C VAL A 151 -5.21 2.80 2.00
N CYS A 152 -6.02 2.72 0.96
CA CYS A 152 -7.42 2.31 1.03
C CYS A 152 -7.67 1.21 0.00
N PRO A 153 -7.28 -0.05 0.29
CA PRO A 153 -7.33 -1.12 -0.70
C PRO A 153 -8.75 -1.55 -1.07
N GLU A 154 -9.74 -1.26 -0.22
CA GLU A 154 -11.15 -1.55 -0.51
C GLU A 154 -11.81 -0.54 -1.45
N ALA A 155 -11.16 0.58 -1.76
CA ALA A 155 -11.67 1.54 -2.74
C ALA A 155 -11.96 0.90 -4.11
N VAL A 156 -11.09 -0.02 -4.57
CA VAL A 156 -11.26 -0.73 -5.85
C VAL A 156 -12.26 -1.90 -5.79
N LYS A 157 -12.86 -2.15 -4.64
CA LYS A 157 -13.94 -3.13 -4.45
C LYS A 157 -15.32 -2.49 -4.32
N LEU A 158 -15.39 -1.16 -4.41
CA LEU A 158 -16.66 -0.44 -4.49
C LEU A 158 -17.44 -0.85 -5.74
N ALA A 159 -18.75 -0.73 -5.68
CA ALA A 159 -19.65 -1.19 -6.76
C ALA A 159 -19.44 -0.43 -8.09
N ASP A 160 -18.93 0.79 -8.04
CA ASP A 160 -18.75 1.66 -9.20
C ASP A 160 -17.35 2.29 -9.19
N LYS A 161 -16.75 2.38 -10.37
CA LYS A 161 -15.46 3.04 -10.60
C LYS A 161 -15.46 4.52 -10.19
N GLU A 162 -16.57 5.24 -10.38
CA GLU A 162 -16.67 6.66 -10.01
C GLU A 162 -16.54 6.83 -8.48
N LEU A 163 -17.15 5.93 -7.72
CA LEU A 163 -17.02 5.90 -6.26
C LEU A 163 -15.57 5.61 -5.85
N CYS A 164 -14.91 4.65 -6.50
CA CYS A 164 -13.51 4.35 -6.28
C CYS A 164 -12.63 5.59 -6.49
N TYR A 165 -12.75 6.24 -7.64
CA TYR A 165 -11.91 7.40 -7.95
C TYR A 165 -12.23 8.60 -7.06
N SER A 166 -13.46 8.74 -6.57
CA SER A 166 -13.80 9.76 -5.58
C SER A 166 -13.05 9.57 -4.26
N VAL A 167 -12.88 8.33 -3.80
CA VAL A 167 -12.07 7.99 -2.61
C VAL A 167 -10.59 8.26 -2.87
N GLN A 168 -10.07 7.82 -4.01
CA GLN A 168 -8.64 8.01 -4.35
C GLN A 168 -8.28 9.49 -4.54
N THR A 169 -9.16 10.29 -5.13
CA THR A 169 -8.99 11.75 -5.21
C THR A 169 -9.00 12.38 -3.81
N ALA A 170 -9.85 11.90 -2.90
CA ALA A 170 -9.83 12.34 -1.50
C ALA A 170 -8.51 11.98 -0.80
N MET A 171 -7.92 10.80 -1.08
CA MET A 171 -6.59 10.42 -0.58
C MET A 171 -5.51 11.39 -1.08
N LEU A 172 -5.49 11.71 -2.38
CA LEU A 172 -4.54 12.68 -2.95
C LEU A 172 -4.71 14.07 -2.34
N SER A 173 -5.94 14.55 -2.19
CA SER A 173 -6.24 15.84 -1.55
C SER A 173 -5.82 15.85 -0.09
N HIS A 174 -6.04 14.75 0.65
CA HIS A 174 -5.57 14.62 2.02
C HIS A 174 -4.05 14.71 2.10
N CYS A 175 -3.34 13.99 1.24
CA CYS A 175 -1.88 13.96 1.24
C CYS A 175 -1.25 15.27 0.75
N GLY A 176 -1.72 15.84 -0.38
CA GLY A 176 -1.06 16.98 -1.04
C GLY A 176 -1.54 18.36 -0.58
N TYR A 177 -2.80 18.46 -0.10
CA TYR A 177 -3.34 19.74 0.34
C TYR A 177 -3.44 19.86 1.86
N LYS A 178 -4.12 18.89 2.51
CA LYS A 178 -4.42 19.00 3.95
C LYS A 178 -3.18 18.76 4.82
N MET A 179 -2.39 17.73 4.53
CA MET A 179 -1.29 17.30 5.40
C MET A 179 0.10 17.63 4.87
N ARG A 180 0.38 17.40 3.61
CA ARG A 180 1.68 17.58 2.93
C ARG A 180 2.84 16.75 3.51
N SER A 181 2.56 15.89 4.48
CA SER A 181 3.54 15.07 5.20
C SER A 181 3.44 13.57 4.88
N ARG A 182 2.63 13.19 3.88
CA ARG A 182 2.36 11.80 3.53
C ARG A 182 2.02 11.64 2.05
N VAL A 183 2.08 10.41 1.57
CA VAL A 183 1.76 10.06 0.17
C VAL A 183 0.65 9.01 0.12
N ALA A 184 -0.11 8.97 -0.98
CA ALA A 184 -1.13 7.97 -1.25
C ALA A 184 -0.56 6.84 -2.11
N ILE A 185 -0.87 5.58 -1.76
CA ILE A 185 -0.60 4.41 -2.60
C ILE A 185 -1.93 3.95 -3.15
N LEU A 186 -2.04 3.93 -4.47
CA LEU A 186 -3.29 3.74 -5.20
C LEU A 186 -3.28 2.45 -6.03
N ASP A 187 -4.44 1.84 -6.14
CA ASP A 187 -4.72 0.71 -7.02
C ASP A 187 -5.59 1.14 -8.19
N ILE A 188 -5.53 0.41 -9.30
CA ILE A 188 -6.40 0.65 -10.45
C ILE A 188 -7.67 -0.19 -10.29
N TYR A 189 -8.84 0.45 -10.45
CA TYR A 189 -10.14 -0.25 -10.47
C TYR A 189 -10.16 -1.28 -11.61
N ASP A 190 -10.59 -2.50 -11.31
CA ASP A 190 -10.52 -3.63 -12.25
C ASP A 190 -9.10 -3.89 -12.81
N GLY A 191 -8.05 -3.53 -12.08
CA GLY A 191 -6.65 -3.65 -12.51
C GLY A 191 -6.15 -5.07 -12.74
N TYR A 192 -7.04 -6.07 -12.68
CA TYR A 192 -6.81 -7.44 -13.11
C TYR A 192 -7.19 -7.68 -14.57
N LYS A 193 -7.84 -6.70 -15.23
CA LYS A 193 -8.21 -6.78 -16.65
C LYS A 193 -7.08 -6.27 -17.53
N ASP A 194 -6.96 -6.86 -18.70
CA ASP A 194 -6.04 -6.41 -19.75
C ASP A 194 -6.46 -5.03 -20.28
N ARG A 195 -5.51 -4.24 -20.71
CA ARG A 195 -5.76 -2.92 -21.34
C ARG A 195 -6.56 -3.03 -22.65
N LYS A 196 -6.54 -4.20 -23.29
CA LYS A 196 -7.30 -4.52 -24.50
C LYS A 196 -8.65 -5.18 -24.20
N ASP A 197 -9.11 -5.12 -22.94
CA ASP A 197 -10.43 -5.67 -22.58
C ASP A 197 -11.53 -4.98 -23.39
N PRO A 198 -12.51 -5.73 -23.94
CA PRO A 198 -13.62 -5.16 -24.70
C PRO A 198 -14.45 -4.12 -23.94
N ALA A 199 -14.44 -4.15 -22.61
CA ALA A 199 -15.12 -3.16 -21.75
C ALA A 199 -14.36 -1.83 -21.63
N GLY A 200 -13.15 -1.74 -22.20
CA GLY A 200 -12.31 -0.55 -22.24
C GLY A 200 -11.01 -0.68 -21.44
N ASP A 201 -10.06 0.22 -21.74
CA ASP A 201 -8.76 0.27 -21.05
C ASP A 201 -8.94 0.81 -19.62
N VAL A 202 -8.64 -0.03 -18.63
CA VAL A 202 -8.74 0.29 -17.20
C VAL A 202 -7.69 1.34 -16.78
N VAL A 203 -6.52 1.35 -17.43
CA VAL A 203 -5.44 2.30 -17.18
C VAL A 203 -5.81 3.69 -17.68
N ASP A 204 -6.35 3.80 -18.88
CA ASP A 204 -6.77 5.08 -19.42
C ASP A 204 -8.00 5.63 -18.67
N THR A 205 -8.93 4.77 -18.28
CA THR A 205 -10.05 5.14 -17.40
C THR A 205 -9.55 5.72 -16.07
N PHE A 206 -8.56 5.09 -15.44
CA PHE A 206 -7.93 5.62 -14.22
C PHE A 206 -7.31 6.99 -14.46
N ARG A 207 -6.52 7.14 -15.53
CA ARG A 207 -5.86 8.41 -15.89
C ARG A 207 -6.84 9.55 -16.10
N GLU A 208 -7.97 9.27 -16.74
CA GLU A 208 -9.02 10.26 -16.98
C GLU A 208 -9.71 10.70 -15.67
N LYS A 209 -10.01 9.75 -14.79
CA LYS A 209 -10.86 9.96 -13.61
C LYS A 209 -10.13 10.44 -12.35
N ILE A 210 -8.84 10.16 -12.21
CA ILE A 210 -8.07 10.54 -11.00
C ILE A 210 -7.84 12.06 -10.88
N GLY A 211 -8.18 12.84 -11.89
CA GLY A 211 -7.98 14.29 -11.89
C GLY A 211 -6.52 14.70 -12.16
N SER A 212 -6.19 15.96 -11.85
CA SER A 212 -4.87 16.54 -12.11
C SER A 212 -4.22 17.17 -10.88
N SER A 213 -4.85 17.10 -9.72
CA SER A 213 -4.38 17.75 -8.48
C SER A 213 -3.56 16.80 -7.61
N PHE A 214 -2.45 17.29 -7.07
CA PHE A 214 -1.61 16.58 -6.10
C PHE A 214 -1.07 15.23 -6.59
N LEU A 215 -0.83 15.10 -7.88
CA LEU A 215 -0.35 13.87 -8.51
C LEU A 215 1.03 13.45 -8.00
N ASP A 216 1.85 14.41 -7.60
CA ASP A 216 3.17 14.21 -7.00
C ASP A 216 3.12 13.60 -5.58
N TYR A 217 1.94 13.57 -4.94
CA TYR A 217 1.69 12.93 -3.65
C TYR A 217 1.06 11.53 -3.77
N GLY A 218 0.97 10.97 -4.97
CA GLY A 218 0.43 9.64 -5.21
C GLY A 218 1.31 8.78 -6.08
N ALA A 219 1.26 7.46 -5.84
CA ALA A 219 1.84 6.44 -6.70
C ALA A 219 0.80 5.35 -6.95
N ALA A 220 0.57 5.00 -8.21
CA ALA A 220 -0.37 3.94 -8.61
C ALA A 220 0.39 2.72 -9.15
N TYR A 221 -0.19 1.54 -8.94
CA TYR A 221 0.38 0.26 -9.31
C TYR A 221 -0.58 -0.57 -10.16
N TYR A 222 -0.03 -1.25 -11.17
CA TYR A 222 -0.75 -2.14 -12.08
C TYR A 222 0.18 -3.28 -12.54
N PRO A 223 -0.34 -4.49 -12.75
CA PRO A 223 -1.70 -4.95 -12.50
C PRO A 223 -1.92 -5.39 -11.05
N TRP A 224 -3.13 -5.92 -10.75
CA TRP A 224 -3.36 -6.69 -9.54
C TRP A 224 -2.51 -7.96 -9.55
N VAL A 225 -2.42 -8.63 -8.41
CA VAL A 225 -1.54 -9.77 -8.24
C VAL A 225 -2.29 -11.01 -7.77
N ASN A 226 -1.92 -12.17 -8.31
CA ASN A 226 -2.34 -13.46 -7.82
C ASN A 226 -1.46 -13.87 -6.64
N THR A 227 -2.08 -14.02 -5.47
CA THR A 227 -1.38 -14.26 -4.21
C THR A 227 -1.53 -15.70 -3.72
N SER A 228 -0.84 -16.02 -2.64
CA SER A 228 -0.96 -17.27 -1.89
C SER A 228 -1.45 -17.05 -0.46
N ILE A 229 -2.16 -15.94 -0.21
CA ILE A 229 -2.62 -15.53 1.12
C ILE A 229 -3.70 -16.46 1.64
N VAL A 230 -4.74 -16.70 0.82
CA VAL A 230 -5.83 -17.62 1.16
C VAL A 230 -5.37 -19.04 0.87
N GLN A 231 -5.48 -19.92 1.86
CA GLN A 231 -5.07 -21.31 1.80
C GLN A 231 -6.29 -22.24 1.66
N ASP A 232 -6.06 -23.48 1.28
CA ASP A 232 -7.14 -24.48 1.11
C ASP A 232 -7.93 -24.71 2.42
N ARG A 233 -7.30 -24.60 3.57
CA ARG A 233 -7.92 -24.72 4.90
C ARG A 233 -8.88 -23.59 5.25
N ASP A 234 -8.82 -22.48 4.54
CA ASP A 234 -9.63 -21.28 4.82
C ASP A 234 -10.99 -21.33 4.10
N LEU A 235 -11.21 -22.36 3.27
CA LEU A 235 -12.40 -22.52 2.44
C LEU A 235 -13.01 -23.92 2.60
N SER A 236 -14.34 -23.98 2.57
CA SER A 236 -15.08 -25.24 2.62
C SER A 236 -16.42 -25.11 1.89
N PHE A 237 -17.24 -26.16 1.93
CA PHE A 237 -18.60 -26.11 1.40
C PHE A 237 -19.50 -25.10 2.11
N LEU A 238 -19.15 -24.67 3.32
CA LEU A 238 -19.87 -23.62 4.07
C LEU A 238 -19.79 -22.26 3.40
N ASN A 239 -18.82 -22.06 2.51
CA ASN A 239 -18.66 -20.82 1.75
C ASN A 239 -19.50 -20.78 0.46
N MET A 240 -20.25 -21.84 0.16
CA MET A 240 -21.04 -21.98 -1.07
C MET A 240 -22.54 -22.05 -0.77
N ASP A 241 -23.32 -21.64 -1.76
CA ASP A 241 -24.77 -21.89 -1.70
C ASP A 241 -25.06 -23.41 -1.72
N THR A 242 -25.75 -23.85 -0.66
CA THR A 242 -26.00 -25.27 -0.40
C THR A 242 -26.76 -25.96 -1.52
N GLU A 243 -27.80 -25.33 -2.05
CA GLU A 243 -28.68 -25.94 -3.06
C GLU A 243 -27.95 -26.10 -4.40
N SER A 244 -27.24 -25.05 -4.84
CA SER A 244 -26.46 -25.06 -6.08
C SER A 244 -25.31 -26.07 -6.02
N LEU A 245 -24.63 -26.15 -4.86
CA LEU A 245 -23.58 -27.13 -4.65
C LEU A 245 -24.09 -28.58 -4.73
N LYS A 246 -25.16 -28.90 -3.97
CA LYS A 246 -25.78 -30.23 -4.03
C LYS A 246 -26.17 -30.59 -5.45
N ALA A 247 -26.87 -29.70 -6.14
CA ALA A 247 -27.33 -29.94 -7.52
C ALA A 247 -26.18 -30.20 -8.52
N LEU A 248 -25.01 -29.61 -8.29
CA LEU A 248 -23.81 -29.83 -9.12
C LEU A 248 -23.13 -31.17 -8.78
N LEU A 249 -23.02 -31.51 -7.48
CA LEU A 249 -22.44 -32.78 -7.04
C LEU A 249 -23.33 -33.98 -7.42
N GLU A 250 -24.65 -33.83 -7.42
CA GLU A 250 -25.57 -34.83 -7.93
C GLU A 250 -25.44 -35.05 -9.45
N GLU A 251 -25.14 -33.99 -10.20
CA GLU A 251 -24.83 -34.11 -11.63
C GLU A 251 -23.52 -34.89 -11.85
N GLU A 252 -22.49 -34.62 -11.06
CA GLU A 252 -21.24 -35.38 -11.07
C GLU A 252 -21.50 -36.88 -10.77
N LEU A 253 -22.40 -37.15 -9.80
CA LEU A 253 -22.71 -38.51 -9.37
C LEU A 253 -23.26 -39.37 -10.49
N LYS A 254 -24.02 -38.80 -11.44
CA LYS A 254 -24.59 -39.54 -12.59
C LYS A 254 -23.50 -40.16 -13.48
N SER A 255 -22.29 -39.64 -13.46
CA SER A 255 -21.15 -40.14 -14.22
C SER A 255 -20.36 -41.25 -13.50
N ARG A 256 -20.73 -41.60 -12.26
CA ARG A 256 -20.04 -42.58 -11.41
C ARG A 256 -20.67 -43.98 -11.49
N ASP A 257 -19.86 -44.95 -11.10
CA ASP A 257 -20.31 -46.34 -10.98
C ASP A 257 -21.46 -46.49 -9.97
N SER A 258 -22.48 -47.28 -10.31
CA SER A 258 -23.71 -47.45 -9.51
C SER A 258 -23.45 -47.84 -8.05
N ASP A 259 -22.45 -48.70 -7.81
CA ASP A 259 -22.15 -49.27 -6.51
C ASP A 259 -21.59 -48.22 -5.52
N LYS A 260 -20.99 -47.14 -6.04
CA LYS A 260 -20.44 -46.05 -5.25
C LYS A 260 -21.41 -44.86 -5.07
N GLN A 261 -22.42 -44.79 -5.95
CA GLN A 261 -23.36 -43.65 -5.97
C GLN A 261 -24.09 -43.49 -4.64
N ALA A 262 -24.56 -44.57 -4.02
CA ALA A 262 -25.32 -44.53 -2.77
C ALA A 262 -24.47 -43.96 -1.61
N LEU A 263 -23.20 -44.38 -1.49
CA LEU A 263 -22.29 -43.89 -0.45
C LEU A 263 -21.92 -42.40 -0.64
N ILE A 264 -21.68 -42.01 -1.90
CA ILE A 264 -21.36 -40.61 -2.22
C ILE A 264 -22.57 -39.72 -1.97
N LYS A 265 -23.77 -40.17 -2.37
CA LYS A 265 -25.02 -39.46 -2.14
C LYS A 265 -25.27 -39.19 -0.67
N GLU A 266 -25.04 -40.17 0.20
CA GLU A 266 -25.14 -40.01 1.65
C GLU A 266 -24.28 -38.84 2.17
N GLN A 267 -23.09 -38.62 1.60
CA GLN A 267 -22.24 -37.53 1.99
C GLN A 267 -22.74 -36.18 1.44
N ILE A 268 -23.26 -36.17 0.20
CA ILE A 268 -23.86 -34.98 -0.41
C ILE A 268 -25.09 -34.54 0.40
N ASP A 269 -25.91 -35.48 0.84
CA ASP A 269 -27.13 -35.18 1.62
C ASP A 269 -26.84 -34.53 2.99
N LYS A 270 -25.64 -34.78 3.54
CA LYS A 270 -25.17 -34.13 4.78
C LYS A 270 -24.88 -32.65 4.62
N ILE A 271 -24.59 -32.16 3.41
CA ILE A 271 -24.36 -30.75 3.15
C ILE A 271 -25.63 -29.96 3.53
N GLY A 272 -25.49 -28.88 4.31
CA GLY A 272 -26.62 -28.05 4.77
C GLY A 272 -27.40 -28.64 5.95
N THR A 273 -27.02 -29.81 6.49
CA THR A 273 -27.54 -30.28 7.78
C THR A 273 -26.79 -29.60 8.92
N GLN A 274 -27.46 -29.46 10.08
CA GLN A 274 -26.80 -28.93 11.25
C GLN A 274 -25.74 -29.91 11.75
N MET A 275 -24.49 -29.42 11.87
CA MET A 275 -23.36 -30.20 12.34
C MET A 275 -22.39 -29.32 13.12
N ASP A 276 -21.56 -29.92 13.96
CA ASP A 276 -20.48 -29.24 14.65
C ASP A 276 -19.29 -29.01 13.70
N GLU A 277 -18.31 -28.22 14.13
CA GLU A 277 -17.13 -27.87 13.36
C GLU A 277 -16.29 -29.11 12.96
N VAL A 278 -16.18 -30.10 13.86
CA VAL A 278 -15.40 -31.33 13.59
C VAL A 278 -16.07 -32.20 12.53
N ALA A 279 -17.41 -32.31 12.58
CA ALA A 279 -18.18 -33.02 11.56
C ALA A 279 -18.11 -32.31 10.20
N ALA A 280 -18.17 -30.98 10.20
CA ALA A 280 -18.02 -30.16 9.00
C ALA A 280 -16.63 -30.34 8.35
N ASP A 281 -15.56 -30.29 9.13
CA ASP A 281 -14.20 -30.51 8.66
C ASP A 281 -14.01 -31.95 8.12
N THR A 282 -14.61 -32.93 8.78
CA THR A 282 -14.60 -34.33 8.32
C THR A 282 -15.32 -34.47 6.99
N LEU A 283 -16.52 -33.89 6.86
CA LEU A 283 -17.28 -33.89 5.60
C LEU A 283 -16.51 -33.18 4.49
N HIS A 284 -15.90 -32.04 4.77
CA HIS A 284 -15.06 -31.32 3.82
C HIS A 284 -13.94 -32.21 3.27
N LYS A 285 -13.19 -32.90 4.15
CA LYS A 285 -12.11 -33.81 3.76
C LYS A 285 -12.63 -34.98 2.91
N VAL A 286 -13.79 -35.54 3.25
CA VAL A 286 -14.42 -36.60 2.48
C VAL A 286 -14.80 -36.07 1.10
N LEU A 287 -15.46 -34.93 0.99
CA LEU A 287 -15.84 -34.31 -0.28
C LEU A 287 -14.63 -34.05 -1.18
N MET A 288 -13.52 -33.58 -0.62
CA MET A 288 -12.26 -33.39 -1.35
C MET A 288 -11.71 -34.69 -1.96
N GLN A 289 -11.93 -35.82 -1.31
CA GLN A 289 -11.45 -37.12 -1.82
C GLN A 289 -12.36 -37.73 -2.85
N ILE A 290 -13.68 -37.57 -2.72
CA ILE A 290 -14.68 -38.22 -3.55
C ILE A 290 -15.10 -37.41 -4.78
N SER A 291 -14.96 -36.08 -4.77
CA SER A 291 -15.42 -35.17 -5.81
C SER A 291 -14.33 -34.27 -6.38
N PRO A 292 -13.79 -34.58 -7.57
CA PRO A 292 -12.95 -33.63 -8.32
C PRO A 292 -13.62 -32.30 -8.64
N VAL A 293 -14.94 -32.30 -8.85
CA VAL A 293 -15.74 -31.11 -9.09
C VAL A 293 -15.66 -30.17 -7.86
N TYR A 294 -15.84 -30.73 -6.67
CA TYR A 294 -15.71 -29.98 -5.43
C TYR A 294 -14.29 -29.37 -5.27
N GLY A 295 -13.25 -30.15 -5.53
CA GLY A 295 -11.87 -29.66 -5.52
C GLY A 295 -11.63 -28.53 -6.52
N SER A 296 -12.25 -28.61 -7.70
CA SER A 296 -12.16 -27.55 -8.73
C SER A 296 -12.88 -26.28 -8.29
N LEU A 297 -14.05 -26.38 -7.65
CA LEU A 297 -14.79 -25.25 -7.10
C LEU A 297 -13.96 -24.51 -6.04
N LEU A 298 -13.36 -25.24 -5.11
CA LEU A 298 -12.50 -24.64 -4.07
C LEU A 298 -11.30 -23.92 -4.69
N LYS A 299 -10.71 -24.49 -5.74
CA LYS A 299 -9.61 -23.85 -6.47
C LYS A 299 -10.04 -22.54 -7.13
N GLU A 300 -11.21 -22.49 -7.74
CA GLU A 300 -11.77 -21.27 -8.34
C GLU A 300 -12.05 -20.22 -7.27
N MET A 301 -12.71 -20.58 -6.16
CA MET A 301 -12.97 -19.68 -5.03
C MET A 301 -11.67 -19.11 -4.46
N LYS A 302 -10.67 -19.98 -4.25
CA LYS A 302 -9.34 -19.58 -3.80
C LYS A 302 -8.69 -18.62 -4.78
N GLY A 303 -8.83 -18.84 -6.08
CA GLY A 303 -8.33 -17.93 -7.13
C GLY A 303 -8.95 -16.55 -7.06
N ILE A 304 -10.27 -16.47 -6.87
CA ILE A 304 -11.00 -15.19 -6.73
C ILE A 304 -10.51 -14.40 -5.52
N LEU A 305 -10.34 -15.05 -4.36
CA LEU A 305 -9.92 -14.38 -3.12
C LEU A 305 -8.43 -14.00 -3.12
N ASN A 306 -7.61 -14.77 -3.84
CA ASN A 306 -6.18 -14.49 -3.96
C ASN A 306 -5.84 -13.46 -5.05
N LEU A 307 -6.83 -12.97 -5.80
CA LEU A 307 -6.66 -11.89 -6.75
C LEU A 307 -6.82 -10.56 -6.03
N LEU A 308 -5.70 -9.96 -5.61
CA LEU A 308 -5.67 -8.80 -4.74
C LEU A 308 -5.01 -7.58 -5.40
N PRO A 309 -5.48 -6.36 -5.08
CA PRO A 309 -4.80 -5.14 -5.44
C PRO A 309 -3.48 -5.01 -4.66
N PRO A 310 -2.42 -4.41 -5.27
CA PRO A 310 -1.08 -4.46 -4.72
C PRO A 310 -0.74 -3.39 -3.66
N SER A 311 -1.58 -2.39 -3.40
CA SER A 311 -1.22 -1.20 -2.61
C SER A 311 -0.70 -1.52 -1.21
N ALA A 312 -1.30 -2.49 -0.50
CA ALA A 312 -0.84 -2.85 0.83
C ALA A 312 0.49 -3.62 0.81
N ALA A 313 0.70 -4.50 -0.19
CA ALA A 313 2.00 -5.11 -0.40
C ALA A 313 3.07 -4.05 -0.68
N MET A 314 2.72 -3.03 -1.48
CA MET A 314 3.61 -1.91 -1.77
C MET A 314 3.95 -1.08 -0.53
N ALA A 315 2.99 -0.84 0.36
CA ALA A 315 3.26 -0.20 1.65
C ALA A 315 4.27 -1.01 2.47
N GLY A 316 4.18 -2.35 2.46
CA GLY A 316 5.16 -3.26 3.07
C GLY A 316 6.53 -3.16 2.40
N VAL A 317 6.60 -3.18 1.08
CA VAL A 317 7.85 -3.01 0.31
C VAL A 317 8.50 -1.66 0.62
N TYR A 318 7.73 -0.57 0.71
CA TYR A 318 8.24 0.75 1.11
C TYR A 318 8.85 0.68 2.50
N THR A 319 8.15 0.07 3.45
CA THR A 319 8.64 -0.11 4.82
C THR A 319 9.94 -0.89 4.86
N MET A 320 10.02 -1.99 4.12
CA MET A 320 11.21 -2.83 4.04
C MET A 320 12.40 -2.08 3.42
N VAL A 321 12.18 -1.36 2.31
CA VAL A 321 13.23 -0.58 1.62
C VAL A 321 13.71 0.57 2.51
N ASP A 322 12.81 1.32 3.14
CA ASP A 322 13.16 2.40 4.05
C ASP A 322 14.03 1.92 5.21
N ASN A 323 13.65 0.81 5.84
CA ASN A 323 14.36 0.23 6.98
C ASN A 323 15.73 -0.35 6.61
N THR A 324 15.90 -0.85 5.38
CA THR A 324 17.14 -1.50 4.94
C THR A 324 18.08 -0.60 4.15
N ARG A 325 17.56 0.33 3.38
CA ARG A 325 18.30 1.16 2.41
C ARG A 325 18.09 2.66 2.58
N GLY A 326 17.09 3.08 3.36
CA GLY A 326 16.65 4.46 3.53
C GLY A 326 15.58 4.90 2.53
N VAL A 327 14.79 5.92 2.91
CA VAL A 327 13.67 6.46 2.12
C VAL A 327 14.09 7.02 0.75
N TRP A 328 15.35 7.41 0.61
CA TRP A 328 15.92 7.91 -0.64
C TRP A 328 16.16 6.82 -1.69
N LYS A 329 16.11 5.55 -1.32
CA LYS A 329 16.15 4.44 -2.28
C LYS A 329 14.76 4.24 -2.89
N ALA A 330 14.71 4.21 -4.23
CA ALA A 330 13.48 3.90 -4.94
C ALA A 330 12.96 2.50 -4.58
N PRO A 331 11.68 2.33 -4.21
CA PRO A 331 11.07 1.04 -3.87
C PRO A 331 10.73 0.23 -5.14
N ALA A 332 11.71 0.01 -5.98
CA ALA A 332 11.62 -0.72 -7.24
C ALA A 332 12.79 -1.68 -7.40
N ASN A 333 12.66 -2.63 -8.33
CA ASN A 333 13.52 -3.80 -8.47
C ASN A 333 13.59 -4.63 -7.19
N VAL A 334 12.43 -4.83 -6.58
CA VAL A 334 12.24 -5.57 -5.34
C VAL A 334 11.14 -6.60 -5.58
N SER A 335 11.34 -7.83 -5.07
CA SER A 335 10.34 -8.89 -5.14
C SER A 335 9.20 -8.64 -4.16
N ILE A 336 8.00 -9.08 -4.53
CA ILE A 336 6.83 -9.02 -3.67
C ILE A 336 6.57 -10.42 -3.11
N ASN A 337 6.61 -10.56 -1.81
CA ASN A 337 6.36 -11.82 -1.13
C ASN A 337 4.88 -12.23 -1.22
N SER A 338 4.62 -13.54 -1.18
CA SER A 338 3.27 -14.13 -1.27
C SER A 338 2.54 -13.84 -2.59
N VAL A 339 3.26 -13.42 -3.63
CA VAL A 339 2.74 -13.22 -4.99
C VAL A 339 3.25 -14.33 -5.89
N ILE A 340 2.33 -15.01 -6.58
CA ILE A 340 2.62 -16.09 -7.52
C ILE A 340 2.89 -15.52 -8.91
N SER A 341 2.02 -14.61 -9.35
CA SER A 341 2.11 -13.98 -10.67
C SER A 341 1.39 -12.63 -10.67
N PRO A 342 1.73 -11.71 -11.57
CA PRO A 342 0.84 -10.60 -11.86
C PRO A 342 -0.44 -11.14 -12.53
N ALA A 343 -1.57 -10.44 -12.39
CA ALA A 343 -2.82 -10.82 -13.04
C ALA A 343 -2.70 -10.73 -14.57
N ILE A 344 -1.92 -9.79 -15.07
CA ILE A 344 -1.65 -9.55 -16.48
C ILE A 344 -0.14 -9.52 -16.72
N ASN A 345 0.31 -10.16 -17.77
CA ASN A 345 1.69 -10.07 -18.20
C ASN A 345 1.89 -8.82 -19.05
N ILE A 346 2.67 -7.88 -18.53
CA ILE A 346 2.99 -6.61 -19.19
C ILE A 346 4.14 -6.81 -20.17
N THR A 347 3.94 -6.41 -21.42
CA THR A 347 4.99 -6.39 -22.46
C THR A 347 5.92 -5.20 -22.26
N HIS A 348 6.94 -5.10 -23.11
CA HIS A 348 7.84 -3.94 -23.12
C HIS A 348 7.08 -2.67 -23.54
N ASP A 349 6.29 -2.77 -24.60
CA ASP A 349 5.52 -1.66 -25.15
C ASP A 349 4.42 -1.18 -24.18
N ASP A 350 3.74 -2.12 -23.49
CA ASP A 350 2.77 -1.75 -22.45
C ASP A 350 3.44 -0.98 -21.31
N GLN A 351 4.64 -1.40 -20.91
CA GLN A 351 5.39 -0.70 -19.86
C GLN A 351 5.87 0.67 -20.29
N GLU A 352 6.22 0.86 -21.54
CA GLU A 352 6.65 2.15 -22.07
C GLU A 352 5.54 3.19 -21.88
N ASP A 353 4.29 2.86 -22.25
CA ASP A 353 3.14 3.74 -22.02
C ASP A 353 2.80 3.90 -20.54
N LEU A 354 2.91 2.85 -19.71
CA LEU A 354 2.70 2.99 -18.27
C LEU A 354 3.68 3.98 -17.65
N ASN A 355 4.94 3.93 -18.08
CA ASN A 355 6.03 4.71 -17.50
C ASN A 355 6.05 6.16 -18.02
N VAL A 356 5.88 6.36 -19.34
CA VAL A 356 5.96 7.68 -20.01
C VAL A 356 4.71 7.92 -20.86
N PRO A 357 3.52 8.04 -20.25
CA PRO A 357 2.29 8.24 -20.98
C PRO A 357 2.18 9.66 -21.54
N LEU A 358 1.43 9.83 -22.64
CA LEU A 358 1.10 11.14 -23.21
C LEU A 358 0.33 12.03 -22.21
N SER A 359 -0.49 11.43 -21.35
CA SER A 359 -1.24 12.14 -20.31
C SER A 359 -0.35 12.66 -19.16
N GLY A 360 0.91 12.21 -19.07
CA GLY A 360 1.83 12.53 -17.99
C GLY A 360 1.56 11.77 -16.68
N LYS A 361 0.50 10.97 -16.59
CA LYS A 361 0.13 10.22 -15.38
C LYS A 361 0.77 8.84 -15.39
N ALA A 362 1.98 8.74 -14.84
CA ALA A 362 2.75 7.51 -14.80
C ALA A 362 2.14 6.49 -13.81
N ILE A 363 2.23 5.21 -14.17
CA ILE A 363 1.75 4.08 -13.38
C ILE A 363 2.88 3.07 -13.27
N ASN A 364 3.11 2.56 -12.06
CA ASN A 364 4.20 1.64 -11.79
C ASN A 364 3.80 0.21 -12.12
N ALA A 365 4.58 -0.44 -12.97
CA ALA A 365 4.33 -1.81 -13.39
C ALA A 365 4.79 -2.83 -12.34
N ILE A 366 4.01 -3.91 -12.18
CA ILE A 366 4.43 -5.13 -11.49
C ILE A 366 4.61 -6.21 -12.55
N ARG A 367 5.82 -6.79 -12.66
CA ARG A 367 6.18 -7.70 -13.74
C ARG A 367 6.81 -8.98 -13.23
N PHE A 368 6.61 -10.04 -13.99
CA PHE A 368 7.31 -11.30 -13.80
C PHE A 368 8.61 -11.33 -14.62
N PHE A 369 9.69 -11.73 -13.98
CA PHE A 369 10.99 -11.95 -14.61
C PHE A 369 11.41 -13.40 -14.45
N VAL A 370 11.83 -14.02 -15.55
CA VAL A 370 12.28 -15.42 -15.56
C VAL A 370 13.52 -15.57 -14.67
N GLY A 371 13.43 -16.48 -13.69
CA GLY A 371 14.50 -16.73 -12.73
C GLY A 371 14.56 -15.74 -11.53
N GLU A 372 13.77 -14.66 -11.56
CA GLU A 372 13.78 -13.64 -10.50
C GLU A 372 12.41 -13.45 -9.83
N GLY A 373 11.33 -14.01 -10.42
CA GLY A 373 9.98 -13.91 -9.89
C GLY A 373 9.28 -12.60 -10.18
N VAL A 374 8.28 -12.26 -9.36
CA VAL A 374 7.46 -11.05 -9.50
C VAL A 374 8.12 -9.88 -8.80
N LYS A 375 8.34 -8.79 -9.53
CA LYS A 375 9.01 -7.59 -9.03
C LYS A 375 8.20 -6.33 -9.31
N VAL A 376 8.37 -5.37 -8.41
CA VAL A 376 8.00 -3.97 -8.66
C VAL A 376 8.98 -3.38 -9.67
N TRP A 377 8.47 -2.88 -10.80
CA TRP A 377 9.28 -2.37 -11.90
C TRP A 377 8.92 -0.94 -12.29
N GLY A 378 8.80 -0.08 -11.29
CA GLY A 378 8.54 1.35 -11.39
C GLY A 378 8.59 2.02 -10.03
N ALA A 379 8.98 3.29 -10.00
CA ALA A 379 9.07 4.11 -8.79
C ALA A 379 8.68 5.56 -9.06
N ARG A 380 7.69 5.77 -9.93
CA ARG A 380 7.21 7.10 -10.29
C ARG A 380 6.00 7.50 -9.46
N THR A 381 5.87 8.78 -9.23
CA THR A 381 4.61 9.40 -8.80
C THR A 381 3.65 9.47 -9.99
N LEU A 382 2.40 9.80 -9.73
CA LEU A 382 1.45 10.07 -10.80
C LEU A 382 1.82 11.32 -11.64
N ASP A 383 2.70 12.20 -11.14
CA ASP A 383 3.22 13.36 -11.87
C ASP A 383 4.48 12.99 -12.67
N GLY A 384 4.32 12.10 -13.65
CA GLY A 384 5.41 11.57 -14.46
C GLY A 384 6.11 12.62 -15.36
N ASN A 385 5.48 13.73 -15.65
CA ASN A 385 6.04 14.83 -16.45
C ASN A 385 6.89 15.79 -15.63
N SER A 386 6.74 15.82 -14.31
CA SER A 386 7.55 16.68 -13.45
C SER A 386 9.01 16.26 -13.44
N LEU A 387 9.91 17.19 -13.69
CA LEU A 387 11.35 16.92 -13.54
C LEU A 387 11.75 16.83 -12.07
N ASP A 388 11.04 17.50 -11.19
CA ASP A 388 11.37 17.54 -9.76
C ASP A 388 10.70 16.40 -8.99
N TRP A 389 9.45 16.08 -9.29
CA TRP A 389 8.63 15.20 -8.45
C TRP A 389 8.23 13.87 -9.08
N ARG A 390 8.76 13.53 -10.26
CA ARG A 390 8.39 12.29 -10.95
C ARG A 390 8.70 11.00 -10.18
N TYR A 391 9.64 11.02 -9.22
CA TYR A 391 10.06 9.84 -8.48
C TYR A 391 9.52 9.86 -7.05
N ILE A 392 8.92 8.75 -6.62
CA ILE A 392 8.30 8.63 -5.30
C ILE A 392 9.33 8.71 -4.15
N ASN A 393 10.54 8.19 -4.35
CA ASN A 393 11.60 8.32 -3.36
C ASN A 393 12.03 9.78 -3.17
N VAL A 394 12.06 10.58 -4.23
CA VAL A 394 12.38 12.02 -4.14
C VAL A 394 11.32 12.76 -3.33
N ARG A 395 10.02 12.55 -3.64
CA ARG A 395 8.93 13.16 -2.88
C ARG A 395 8.96 12.76 -1.41
N ARG A 396 9.12 11.46 -1.13
CA ARG A 396 9.13 10.94 0.24
C ARG A 396 10.37 11.41 1.03
N THR A 397 11.54 11.49 0.38
CA THR A 397 12.75 12.03 0.99
C THR A 397 12.56 13.51 1.35
N MET A 398 11.98 14.30 0.43
CA MET A 398 11.70 15.71 0.72
C MET A 398 10.75 15.85 1.92
N ILE A 399 9.65 15.09 1.97
CA ILE A 399 8.73 15.09 3.10
C ILE A 399 9.47 14.76 4.42
N MET A 400 10.34 13.76 4.43
CA MET A 400 11.12 13.40 5.61
C MET A 400 12.04 14.53 6.04
N LEU A 401 12.72 15.20 5.11
CA LEU A 401 13.60 16.35 5.42
C LEU A 401 12.77 17.52 5.96
N GLU A 402 11.68 17.87 5.30
CA GLU A 402 10.79 18.97 5.69
C GLU A 402 10.23 18.76 7.10
N GLU A 403 9.67 17.58 7.39
CA GLU A 403 9.08 17.27 8.70
C GLU A 403 10.14 17.17 9.81
N SER A 404 11.34 16.63 9.52
CA SER A 404 12.43 16.55 10.49
C SER A 404 12.94 17.95 10.87
N VAL A 405 13.16 18.80 9.87
CA VAL A 405 13.59 20.20 10.10
C VAL A 405 12.50 21.00 10.81
N LYS A 406 11.23 20.87 10.38
CA LYS A 406 10.09 21.52 11.02
C LYS A 406 9.96 21.13 12.50
N ASN A 407 10.11 19.86 12.84
CA ASN A 407 10.02 19.39 14.22
C ASN A 407 11.18 19.92 15.07
N ALA A 408 12.39 19.94 14.52
CA ALA A 408 13.58 20.45 15.20
C ALA A 408 13.52 21.97 15.41
N THR A 409 12.99 22.72 14.45
CA THR A 409 12.87 24.18 14.54
C THR A 409 11.77 24.64 15.51
N ARG A 410 10.84 23.78 15.91
CA ARG A 410 9.84 24.11 16.96
C ARG A 410 10.45 24.55 18.27
N ALA A 411 11.65 24.06 18.61
CA ALA A 411 12.35 24.43 19.83
C ALA A 411 12.77 25.93 19.87
N TYR A 412 12.84 26.57 18.70
CA TYR A 412 13.24 27.99 18.56
C TYR A 412 12.05 28.93 18.39
N VAL A 413 10.81 28.43 18.40
CA VAL A 413 9.62 29.28 18.36
C VAL A 413 9.54 30.08 19.65
N PHE A 414 9.38 31.40 19.53
CA PHE A 414 9.47 32.42 20.59
C PHE A 414 10.89 32.76 21.09
N ASP A 415 11.95 32.14 20.54
CA ASP A 415 13.30 32.60 20.80
C ASP A 415 13.56 33.98 20.14
N PRO A 416 14.49 34.78 20.67
CA PRO A 416 14.85 36.07 20.08
C PRO A 416 15.30 35.90 18.62
N ASN A 417 14.77 36.73 17.71
CA ASN A 417 15.15 36.75 16.30
C ASN A 417 16.46 37.52 16.08
N VAL A 418 17.57 36.91 16.48
CA VAL A 418 18.92 37.51 16.48
C VAL A 418 19.96 36.54 15.89
N ALA A 419 21.13 37.09 15.56
CA ALA A 419 22.20 36.35 14.88
C ALA A 419 22.62 35.04 15.58
N SER A 420 22.63 34.97 16.90
CA SER A 420 22.94 33.75 17.65
C SER A 420 21.93 32.64 17.40
N THR A 421 20.63 32.96 17.37
CA THR A 421 19.55 32.00 17.04
C THR A 421 19.67 31.51 15.60
N TRP A 422 19.97 32.42 14.66
CA TRP A 422 20.15 32.05 13.24
C TRP A 422 21.32 31.08 13.04
N ILE A 423 22.46 31.33 13.70
CA ILE A 423 23.64 30.45 13.64
C ILE A 423 23.31 29.07 14.22
N ASN A 424 22.57 29.01 15.34
CA ASN A 424 22.19 27.74 15.95
C ASN A 424 21.27 26.92 15.04
N ILE A 425 20.23 27.52 14.46
CA ILE A 425 19.31 26.87 13.51
C ILE A 425 20.07 26.40 12.29
N LYS A 426 20.93 27.27 11.70
CA LYS A 426 21.76 26.92 10.54
C LYS A 426 22.62 25.69 10.82
N SER A 427 23.37 25.72 11.92
CA SER A 427 24.28 24.63 12.30
C SER A 427 23.52 23.33 12.58
N MET A 428 22.36 23.39 13.24
CA MET A 428 21.52 22.22 13.50
C MET A 428 21.06 21.58 12.18
N ILE A 429 20.53 22.36 11.22
CA ILE A 429 20.06 21.86 9.93
C ILE A 429 21.24 21.32 9.12
N GLN A 430 22.37 22.03 9.07
CA GLN A 430 23.57 21.56 8.35
C GLN A 430 24.08 20.22 8.91
N ASN A 431 24.13 20.05 10.22
CA ASN A 431 24.54 18.79 10.85
C ASN A 431 23.59 17.65 10.51
N PHE A 432 22.28 17.89 10.50
CA PHE A 432 21.29 16.90 10.10
C PHE A 432 21.46 16.49 8.64
N LEU A 433 21.52 17.45 7.71
CA LEU A 433 21.69 17.19 6.27
C LEU A 433 23.01 16.50 5.95
N ASN A 434 24.10 16.86 6.65
CA ASN A 434 25.39 16.18 6.53
C ASN A 434 25.30 14.71 6.95
N GLY A 435 24.51 14.39 7.99
CA GLY A 435 24.21 13.02 8.39
C GLY A 435 23.48 12.23 7.30
N ILE A 436 22.50 12.84 6.62
CA ILE A 436 21.76 12.23 5.51
C ILE A 436 22.69 12.04 4.28
N TRP A 437 23.49 13.06 3.94
CA TRP A 437 24.46 12.99 2.84
C TRP A 437 25.48 11.86 3.03
N LYS A 438 26.07 11.73 4.22
CA LYS A 438 27.01 10.65 4.55
C LYS A 438 26.42 9.24 4.39
N ARG A 439 25.11 9.09 4.59
CA ARG A 439 24.39 7.83 4.36
C ARG A 439 23.96 7.63 2.90
N GLY A 440 24.27 8.58 2.01
CA GLY A 440 23.96 8.52 0.58
C GLY A 440 22.54 8.97 0.22
N GLY A 441 21.86 9.74 1.11
CA GLY A 441 20.51 10.26 0.87
C GLY A 441 20.48 11.54 0.03
N LEU A 442 21.60 12.26 -0.06
CA LEU A 442 21.77 13.43 -0.90
C LEU A 442 22.85 13.21 -1.94
N ALA A 443 22.68 13.79 -3.13
CA ALA A 443 23.61 13.75 -4.22
C ALA A 443 24.68 14.85 -4.03
N GLY A 444 25.86 14.66 -4.63
CA GLY A 444 26.96 15.61 -4.55
C GLY A 444 28.25 14.96 -4.05
N ALA A 445 29.38 15.36 -4.61
CA ALA A 445 30.70 14.85 -4.21
C ALA A 445 31.16 15.42 -2.87
N THR A 446 30.75 16.65 -2.58
CA THR A 446 31.03 17.37 -1.32
C THR A 446 29.71 17.77 -0.64
N PRO A 447 29.71 18.08 0.67
CA PRO A 447 28.52 18.59 1.35
C PRO A 447 27.98 19.88 0.71
N GLU A 448 28.85 20.72 0.22
CA GLU A 448 28.50 22.00 -0.41
C GLU A 448 27.75 21.80 -1.74
N ASP A 449 28.04 20.70 -2.46
CA ASP A 449 27.31 20.30 -3.68
C ASP A 449 25.95 19.68 -3.33
N ALA A 450 25.84 19.06 -2.15
CA ALA A 450 24.67 18.30 -1.73
C ALA A 450 23.58 19.16 -1.10
N PHE A 451 23.96 20.18 -0.35
CA PHE A 451 22.99 21.07 0.33
C PHE A 451 23.59 22.42 0.68
N SER A 452 22.73 23.42 0.81
CA SER A 452 23.07 24.71 1.42
C SER A 452 21.94 25.21 2.33
N VAL A 453 22.31 25.91 3.40
CA VAL A 453 21.36 26.46 4.37
C VAL A 453 21.64 27.96 4.54
N HIS A 454 20.63 28.75 4.30
CA HIS A 454 20.67 30.22 4.35
C HIS A 454 19.73 30.74 5.41
N VAL A 455 20.22 31.60 6.30
CA VAL A 455 19.43 32.32 7.29
C VAL A 455 20.19 33.54 7.74
N GLY A 456 19.57 34.68 7.67
CA GLY A 456 20.17 35.92 8.11
C GLY A 456 19.51 37.19 7.56
N LEU A 457 19.80 38.31 8.21
CA LEU A 457 19.41 39.64 7.74
C LEU A 457 20.20 39.98 6.47
N GLY A 458 19.46 40.37 5.41
CA GLY A 458 20.05 40.64 4.09
C GLY A 458 20.32 39.38 3.23
N ASP A 459 20.17 38.16 3.80
CA ASP A 459 20.23 36.90 3.07
C ASP A 459 18.81 36.35 2.82
N THR A 460 18.09 35.98 3.88
CA THR A 460 16.73 35.43 3.80
C THR A 460 15.66 36.32 4.41
N MET A 461 16.04 37.34 5.17
CA MET A 461 15.12 38.22 5.89
C MET A 461 15.43 39.71 5.64
N THR A 462 14.37 40.51 5.62
CA THR A 462 14.43 41.98 5.66
C THR A 462 14.32 42.50 7.11
N PRO A 463 14.64 43.78 7.36
CA PRO A 463 14.38 44.37 8.67
C PRO A 463 12.89 44.34 9.07
N GLU A 464 12.00 44.44 8.11
CA GLU A 464 10.54 44.36 8.30
C GLU A 464 10.13 42.94 8.77
N ASP A 465 10.70 41.88 8.20
CA ASP A 465 10.43 40.51 8.64
C ASP A 465 10.77 40.32 10.12
N ILE A 466 11.88 40.93 10.58
CA ILE A 466 12.29 40.83 11.98
C ILE A 466 11.30 41.60 12.89
N LEU A 467 10.83 42.75 12.46
CA LEU A 467 9.84 43.54 13.21
C LEU A 467 8.48 42.80 13.28
N GLU A 468 8.12 42.07 12.25
CA GLU A 468 6.92 41.24 12.20
C GLU A 468 7.08 39.88 12.91
N GLY A 469 8.26 39.60 13.48
CA GLY A 469 8.55 38.35 14.17
C GLY A 469 8.74 37.14 13.22
N ILE A 470 9.05 37.39 11.95
CA ILE A 470 9.24 36.36 10.95
C ILE A 470 10.72 35.96 10.87
N LEU A 471 11.03 34.67 11.04
CA LEU A 471 12.34 34.08 10.81
C LEU A 471 12.27 33.18 9.59
N ARG A 472 13.02 33.50 8.53
CA ARG A 472 13.05 32.72 7.28
C ARG A 472 14.35 31.94 7.17
N VAL A 473 14.20 30.63 6.91
CA VAL A 473 15.29 29.72 6.61
C VAL A 473 15.07 29.13 5.23
N THR A 474 16.07 29.23 4.36
CA THR A 474 16.04 28.61 3.04
C THR A 474 17.01 27.43 3.03
N VAL A 475 16.52 26.27 2.66
CA VAL A 475 17.30 25.04 2.57
C VAL A 475 17.24 24.55 1.13
N LEU A 476 18.39 24.42 0.48
CA LEU A 476 18.52 23.83 -0.85
C LEU A 476 19.14 22.45 -0.70
N VAL A 477 18.57 21.45 -1.37
CA VAL A 477 19.05 20.06 -1.28
C VAL A 477 19.05 19.39 -2.65
N ALA A 478 20.09 18.60 -2.92
CA ALA A 478 20.18 17.74 -4.09
C ALA A 478 19.82 16.31 -3.70
N ILE A 479 18.57 15.88 -3.96
CA ILE A 479 18.08 14.54 -3.60
C ILE A 479 18.53 13.52 -4.64
N VAL A 480 18.91 12.32 -4.18
CA VAL A 480 19.30 11.20 -5.04
C VAL A 480 18.13 10.72 -5.89
N ARG A 481 18.35 10.59 -7.19
CA ARG A 481 17.39 10.07 -8.17
C ARG A 481 17.80 8.67 -8.60
N PRO A 482 16.85 7.78 -8.90
CA PRO A 482 17.17 6.45 -9.41
C PRO A 482 17.75 6.53 -10.84
N ALA A 483 18.68 5.64 -11.17
CA ALA A 483 19.04 5.36 -12.56
C ALA A 483 17.96 4.41 -13.13
N GLU A 484 17.00 4.96 -13.85
CA GLU A 484 15.90 4.18 -14.45
C GLU A 484 16.32 3.56 -15.79
N PHE A 485 17.18 4.25 -16.54
CA PHE A 485 17.67 3.79 -17.84
C PHE A 485 19.19 3.66 -17.78
N ILE A 486 19.70 2.50 -18.20
CA ILE A 486 21.14 2.21 -18.28
C ILE A 486 21.44 1.84 -19.72
N GLU A 487 22.23 2.69 -20.40
CA GLU A 487 22.73 2.43 -21.75
C GLU A 487 24.13 1.85 -21.68
N ILE A 488 24.35 0.71 -22.32
CA ILE A 488 25.65 0.06 -22.41
C ILE A 488 26.04 -0.05 -23.88
N THR A 489 27.13 0.62 -24.28
CA THR A 489 27.65 0.57 -25.64
C THR A 489 28.81 -0.41 -25.74
N PHE A 490 28.66 -1.43 -26.57
CA PHE A 490 29.75 -2.32 -26.95
C PHE A 490 30.34 -1.89 -28.30
N GLN A 491 31.61 -1.62 -28.34
CA GLN A 491 32.33 -1.35 -29.58
C GLN A 491 33.34 -2.45 -29.82
N GLN A 492 33.33 -3.05 -31.02
CA GLN A 492 34.34 -3.99 -31.43
C GLN A 492 35.64 -3.22 -31.77
N GLN A 493 36.72 -3.53 -31.09
CA GLN A 493 38.01 -2.95 -31.37
C GLN A 493 38.70 -3.75 -32.50
N MET A 494 39.17 -3.07 -33.55
CA MET A 494 39.96 -3.74 -34.56
C MET A 494 41.28 -4.24 -33.95
N GLN A 495 41.62 -5.47 -34.27
CA GLN A 495 42.90 -6.07 -33.84
C GLN A 495 44.03 -5.22 -34.37
N LYS A 496 44.86 -4.65 -33.48
CA LYS A 496 46.09 -4.00 -33.90
C LYS A 496 47.07 -5.09 -34.30
N SER A 497 47.44 -5.15 -35.59
CA SER A 497 48.52 -5.99 -36.14
C SER A 497 49.85 -5.53 -35.66
#